data_ccb1cd63fc5d026d5811d9e22c0ca473
#
_entry.id   ccb1cd63fc5d026d5811d9e22c0ca473
#
_cell.length_a   1.000
_cell.length_b   1.000
_cell.length_c   1.000
_cell.angle_alpha   90.00
_cell.angle_beta   90.00
_cell.angle_gamma   90.00
#
_symmetry.space_group_name_H-M   'P 1'
#
loop_
_entity.id
_entity.type
_entity.pdbx_description
1 polymer ?
#
loop_
_entity_poly.entity_id
_entity_poly.type
_entity_poly.pdbx_seq_one_letter_code
_entity_poly.pdbx_strand_id
1 'polypeptide(L)'
;MSVLAPRLPEHSRPEHSRPEFGQPDHGQPASGRAVPAGESGLPRLLPPSAQMAAADPRHSLDFTAHLRRHGLPRFRGAALIEQARTAGLTGRGGAAFPVARKLAAVTAAGRPAIVVGNAAEGEPASSKDAALLWFAPQLVLDGLQAAAEAVGARTAYLYLHAADRQCGPDLAGHIRMALASRSAAGIDRASVELVEAPPRFLAGEETALVAMINGGAARPRDKTRRVVERGVGGRPTLVQNVETLANLAPIARHGAAWFRGVGTADEPGSVLCTVRDPGGRVRIVETAIGTPLHRLVWLGDDVQALLVGGYHGGWLSASVARQLSLSNADLRPAGAMIGAGVLAALPAAYCGLAETAHIARSLALESAGQCGPCLNGLPAIAAALAAVAEPRPAEGELANLRRLAGLVAGRGACHHPDGTIRFVASALDVFAREIAEHGRGQCTATRSDQFLPLPAAPLSESDWR
;
A
#
# COMPACT_ATOMS: atom_id res chain seq x y z
N MET A 1 35.69 -40.21 29.88
CA MET A 1 35.89 -38.81 30.33
C MET A 1 35.10 -37.94 29.37
N SER A 2 33.86 -37.59 29.80
CA SER A 2 32.96 -36.70 29.06
C SER A 2 33.30 -35.26 29.42
N VAL A 3 33.54 -34.41 28.42
CA VAL A 3 33.69 -32.98 28.59
C VAL A 3 32.37 -32.30 28.21
N LEU A 4 31.71 -31.72 29.20
CA LEU A 4 30.52 -30.91 29.08
C LEU A 4 30.87 -29.58 28.37
N ALA A 5 30.14 -29.24 27.31
CA ALA A 5 30.15 -27.91 26.72
C ALA A 5 29.23 -26.97 27.52
N PRO A 6 29.58 -25.69 27.70
CA PRO A 6 28.77 -24.75 28.47
C PRO A 6 27.52 -24.32 27.66
N ARG A 7 26.39 -24.30 28.34
CA ARG A 7 25.13 -23.73 27.83
C ARG A 7 25.25 -22.20 27.72
N LEU A 8 24.97 -21.66 26.54
CA LEU A 8 24.75 -20.25 26.34
C LEU A 8 23.39 -19.83 26.95
N PRO A 9 23.24 -18.63 27.48
CA PRO A 9 21.99 -18.16 28.05
C PRO A 9 20.94 -17.95 26.91
N GLU A 10 19.73 -18.41 27.17
CA GLU A 10 18.56 -18.15 26.34
C GLU A 10 18.28 -16.64 26.34
N HIS A 11 18.52 -15.99 25.19
CA HIS A 11 18.01 -14.67 24.96
C HIS A 11 16.50 -14.77 24.73
N SER A 12 15.72 -14.27 25.69
CA SER A 12 14.32 -14.00 25.55
C SER A 12 14.08 -13.17 24.28
N ARG A 13 13.38 -13.75 23.31
CA ARG A 13 12.92 -13.06 22.11
C ARG A 13 11.96 -11.96 22.55
N PRO A 14 12.08 -10.73 22.06
CA PRO A 14 11.03 -9.75 22.23
C PRO A 14 9.78 -10.27 21.47
N GLU A 15 8.68 -10.42 22.19
CA GLU A 15 7.36 -10.66 21.59
C GLU A 15 7.03 -9.46 20.72
N HIS A 16 7.14 -9.66 19.39
CA HIS A 16 6.59 -8.71 18.45
C HIS A 16 5.09 -8.73 18.62
N SER A 17 4.55 -7.64 19.13
CA SER A 17 3.11 -7.38 19.20
C SER A 17 2.50 -7.62 17.81
N ARG A 18 1.73 -8.70 17.70
CA ARG A 18 0.81 -8.91 16.59
C ARG A 18 -0.04 -7.66 16.48
N PRO A 19 -0.42 -7.19 15.30
CA PRO A 19 -1.53 -6.29 15.18
C PRO A 19 -2.74 -7.03 15.76
N GLU A 20 -3.02 -6.78 17.03
CA GLU A 20 -4.25 -7.21 17.65
C GLU A 20 -5.35 -6.41 16.96
N PHE A 21 -6.20 -7.09 16.23
CA PHE A 21 -7.52 -6.58 15.93
C PHE A 21 -8.22 -6.48 17.28
N GLY A 22 -8.13 -5.31 17.94
CA GLY A 22 -8.30 -5.09 19.37
C GLY A 22 -9.56 -5.69 19.97
N GLN A 23 -9.41 -6.27 21.17
CA GLN A 23 -10.55 -6.61 22.04
C GLN A 23 -11.21 -5.32 22.57
N PRO A 24 -12.53 -5.31 22.77
CA PRO A 24 -13.22 -4.13 23.28
C PRO A 24 -12.85 -3.92 24.76
N ASP A 25 -12.24 -2.79 25.04
CA ASP A 25 -12.11 -2.29 26.41
C ASP A 25 -13.46 -1.68 26.83
N HIS A 26 -14.01 -2.14 27.95
CA HIS A 26 -15.25 -1.60 28.57
C HIS A 26 -14.97 -0.29 29.32
N GLY A 27 -14.20 0.62 28.70
CA GLY A 27 -14.04 2.00 29.12
C GLY A 27 -15.08 2.87 28.42
N GLN A 28 -15.75 3.73 29.20
CA GLN A 28 -16.85 4.63 28.79
C GLN A 28 -16.60 5.30 27.42
N PRO A 29 -17.64 5.44 26.58
CA PRO A 29 -17.51 6.06 25.27
C PRO A 29 -17.13 7.55 25.43
N ALA A 30 -15.91 7.89 25.06
CA ALA A 30 -15.60 9.27 24.72
C ALA A 30 -16.59 9.65 23.60
N SER A 31 -17.35 10.70 23.84
CA SER A 31 -18.43 11.23 23.02
C SER A 31 -18.08 11.18 21.52
N GLY A 32 -18.52 10.14 20.84
CA GLY A 32 -18.43 10.02 19.40
C GLY A 32 -19.26 11.11 18.77
N ARG A 33 -18.60 12.16 18.29
CA ARG A 33 -19.26 13.09 17.37
C ARG A 33 -19.67 12.30 16.13
N ALA A 34 -20.97 12.29 15.88
CA ALA A 34 -21.55 11.71 14.70
C ALA A 34 -20.82 12.21 13.44
N VAL A 35 -20.43 11.28 12.56
CA VAL A 35 -19.93 11.57 11.22
C VAL A 35 -21.01 12.39 10.49
N PRO A 36 -20.68 13.52 9.87
CA PRO A 36 -21.67 14.37 9.21
C PRO A 36 -22.37 13.61 8.07
N ALA A 37 -23.63 13.94 7.84
CA ALA A 37 -24.56 13.33 6.87
C ALA A 37 -24.15 13.42 5.37
N GLY A 38 -22.86 13.65 5.03
CA GLY A 38 -22.33 13.60 3.66
C GLY A 38 -21.72 12.26 3.24
N GLU A 39 -21.57 11.31 4.15
CA GLU A 39 -21.00 9.98 3.88
C GLU A 39 -22.06 8.89 3.68
N SER A 40 -23.29 9.26 3.34
CA SER A 40 -24.37 8.31 3.07
C SER A 40 -24.01 7.42 1.87
N GLY A 41 -23.60 6.20 2.13
CA GLY A 41 -23.27 5.19 1.13
C GLY A 41 -21.94 4.47 1.31
N LEU A 42 -21.16 4.77 2.34
CA LEU A 42 -19.98 3.99 2.79
C LEU A 42 -20.35 3.06 3.96
N PRO A 43 -19.69 1.91 4.13
CA PRO A 43 -18.66 1.34 3.26
C PRO A 43 -19.23 0.68 1.99
N ARG A 44 -18.50 0.80 0.88
CA ARG A 44 -18.88 0.24 -0.43
C ARG A 44 -18.14 -1.03 -0.79
N LEU A 45 -16.87 -1.12 -0.39
CA LEU A 45 -15.97 -2.24 -0.69
C LEU A 45 -15.93 -3.24 0.46
N LEU A 46 -15.68 -2.76 1.67
CA LEU A 46 -15.60 -3.59 2.86
C LEU A 46 -17.00 -3.84 3.46
N PRO A 47 -17.25 -5.00 4.09
CA PRO A 47 -18.44 -5.16 4.91
C PRO A 47 -18.37 -4.20 6.12
N PRO A 48 -19.53 -3.71 6.65
CA PRO A 48 -19.53 -2.82 7.80
C PRO A 48 -18.79 -3.38 9.02
N SER A 49 -18.86 -4.70 9.24
CA SER A 49 -18.14 -5.41 10.30
C SER A 49 -16.61 -5.36 10.17
N ALA A 50 -16.06 -5.18 8.99
CA ALA A 50 -14.61 -5.09 8.77
C ALA A 50 -14.02 -3.74 9.19
N GLN A 51 -14.83 -2.72 9.34
CA GLN A 51 -14.41 -1.38 9.81
C GLN A 51 -14.46 -1.26 11.35
N MET A 52 -15.08 -2.19 12.02
CA MET A 52 -15.09 -2.26 13.48
C MET A 52 -13.79 -2.89 13.95
N ALA A 53 -13.20 -2.33 14.96
CA ALA A 53 -11.83 -2.42 15.44
C ALA A 53 -11.25 -3.80 15.80
N ALA A 54 -11.79 -4.89 15.36
CA ALA A 54 -11.18 -6.22 15.38
C ALA A 54 -11.76 -6.98 14.20
N ALA A 55 -11.06 -6.92 13.08
CA ALA A 55 -11.47 -7.68 11.93
C ALA A 55 -11.31 -9.18 12.21
N ASP A 56 -12.33 -9.76 12.81
CA ASP A 56 -12.41 -11.20 12.99
C ASP A 56 -12.49 -11.86 11.60
N PRO A 57 -11.61 -12.80 11.28
CA PRO A 57 -11.67 -13.58 10.03
C PRO A 57 -13.05 -14.17 9.72
N ARG A 58 -13.84 -14.46 10.76
CA ARG A 58 -15.22 -14.95 10.64
C ARG A 58 -16.19 -13.98 9.98
N HIS A 59 -15.83 -12.70 9.86
CA HIS A 59 -16.62 -11.67 9.18
C HIS A 59 -16.35 -11.57 7.66
N SER A 60 -15.52 -12.46 7.10
CA SER A 60 -15.37 -12.58 5.66
C SER A 60 -16.70 -12.85 4.99
N LEU A 61 -16.98 -12.13 3.89
CA LEU A 61 -18.17 -12.40 3.10
C LEU A 61 -17.98 -13.70 2.31
N ASP A 62 -18.69 -14.74 2.69
CA ASP A 62 -18.82 -15.93 1.87
C ASP A 62 -19.51 -15.60 0.53
N PHE A 63 -19.50 -16.56 -0.40
CA PHE A 63 -20.07 -16.36 -1.73
C PHE A 63 -21.57 -15.99 -1.68
N THR A 64 -22.35 -16.60 -0.79
CA THR A 64 -23.78 -16.35 -0.66
C THR A 64 -24.05 -14.95 -0.08
N ALA A 65 -23.31 -14.55 0.95
CA ALA A 65 -23.40 -13.21 1.53
C ALA A 65 -22.98 -12.13 0.53
N HIS A 66 -21.94 -12.40 -0.27
CA HIS A 66 -21.54 -11.53 -1.37
C HIS A 66 -22.65 -11.34 -2.39
N LEU A 67 -23.27 -12.44 -2.86
CA LEU A 67 -24.38 -12.36 -3.83
C LEU A 67 -25.59 -11.62 -3.26
N ARG A 68 -25.90 -11.80 -1.98
CA ARG A 68 -26.98 -11.03 -1.32
C ARG A 68 -26.67 -9.53 -1.28
N ARG A 69 -25.42 -9.16 -1.03
CA ARG A 69 -25.01 -7.76 -0.92
C ARG A 69 -24.86 -7.07 -2.27
N HIS A 70 -24.22 -7.74 -3.23
CA HIS A 70 -23.79 -7.14 -4.50
C HIS A 70 -24.54 -7.68 -5.73
N GLY A 71 -25.23 -8.79 -5.62
CA GLY A 71 -25.82 -9.51 -6.75
C GLY A 71 -24.78 -10.22 -7.62
N LEU A 72 -25.23 -10.82 -8.72
CA LEU A 72 -24.34 -11.46 -9.70
C LEU A 72 -23.42 -10.43 -10.36
N PRO A 73 -22.19 -10.81 -10.75
CA PRO A 73 -21.29 -9.93 -11.50
C PRO A 73 -21.96 -9.50 -12.81
N ARG A 74 -21.73 -8.24 -13.17
CA ARG A 74 -22.19 -7.70 -14.46
C ARG A 74 -21.02 -7.47 -15.38
N PHE A 75 -21.17 -8.00 -16.56
CA PHE A 75 -20.20 -7.87 -17.63
C PHE A 75 -20.69 -6.83 -18.64
N ARG A 76 -19.81 -5.94 -19.05
CA ARG A 76 -20.09 -4.81 -19.92
C ARG A 76 -19.24 -4.80 -21.19
N GLY A 77 -18.32 -5.76 -21.32
CA GLY A 77 -17.34 -5.77 -22.39
C GLY A 77 -16.59 -4.43 -22.48
N ALA A 78 -16.33 -3.99 -23.71
CA ALA A 78 -15.62 -2.73 -23.96
C ALA A 78 -16.35 -1.48 -23.39
N ALA A 79 -17.67 -1.53 -23.16
CA ALA A 79 -18.42 -0.41 -22.58
C ALA A 79 -17.97 -0.10 -21.14
N LEU A 80 -17.32 -1.04 -20.40
CA LEU A 80 -16.74 -0.79 -19.10
C LEU A 80 -15.64 0.26 -19.16
N ILE A 81 -14.90 0.35 -20.27
CA ILE A 81 -13.83 1.35 -20.46
C ILE A 81 -14.41 2.77 -20.39
N GLU A 82 -15.54 2.99 -21.07
CA GLU A 82 -16.21 4.28 -21.04
C GLU A 82 -16.84 4.57 -19.67
N GLN A 83 -17.44 3.57 -19.04
CA GLN A 83 -17.95 3.73 -17.67
C GLN A 83 -16.84 4.08 -16.69
N ALA A 84 -15.67 3.43 -16.77
CA ALA A 84 -14.51 3.75 -15.92
C ALA A 84 -13.96 5.16 -16.21
N ARG A 85 -14.02 5.62 -17.47
CA ARG A 85 -13.62 6.98 -17.86
C ARG A 85 -14.57 8.02 -17.25
N THR A 86 -15.86 7.84 -17.42
CA THR A 86 -16.89 8.73 -16.88
C THR A 86 -16.90 8.73 -15.35
N ALA A 87 -16.63 7.56 -14.74
CA ALA A 87 -16.46 7.44 -13.28
C ALA A 87 -15.26 8.23 -12.77
N GLY A 88 -14.22 8.46 -13.58
CA GLY A 88 -12.99 9.08 -13.16
C GLY A 88 -12.13 8.16 -12.28
N LEU A 89 -12.32 6.82 -12.38
CA LEU A 89 -11.58 5.87 -11.55
C LEU A 89 -10.08 5.94 -11.85
N THR A 90 -9.29 6.19 -10.81
CA THR A 90 -7.83 6.12 -10.82
C THR A 90 -7.32 4.88 -10.07
N GLY A 91 -6.11 4.43 -10.42
CA GLY A 91 -5.47 3.29 -9.76
C GLY A 91 -5.24 3.52 -8.27
N ARG A 92 -5.49 2.49 -7.45
CA ARG A 92 -5.35 2.50 -5.99
C ARG A 92 -4.03 1.87 -5.49
N GLY A 93 -3.11 1.55 -6.41
CA GLY A 93 -1.79 1.00 -6.08
C GLY A 93 -0.67 2.05 -5.97
N GLY A 94 -1.00 3.31 -5.68
CA GLY A 94 -0.05 4.39 -5.40
C GLY A 94 0.11 5.44 -6.51
N ALA A 95 0.19 5.05 -7.79
CA ALA A 95 0.47 5.97 -8.90
C ALA A 95 -0.74 6.80 -9.37
N ALA A 96 -1.96 6.49 -8.94
CA ALA A 96 -3.21 7.14 -9.32
C ALA A 96 -3.43 7.28 -10.85
N PHE A 97 -2.91 6.33 -11.65
CA PHE A 97 -3.05 6.38 -13.11
C PHE A 97 -4.50 6.12 -13.54
N PRO A 98 -5.07 6.86 -14.52
CA PRO A 98 -6.44 6.66 -14.97
C PRO A 98 -6.70 5.24 -15.52
N VAL A 99 -7.63 4.51 -14.90
CA VAL A 99 -7.89 3.10 -15.21
C VAL A 99 -8.39 2.92 -16.64
N ALA A 100 -9.29 3.80 -17.12
CA ALA A 100 -9.80 3.75 -18.47
C ALA A 100 -8.71 3.87 -19.55
N ARG A 101 -7.66 4.67 -19.30
CA ARG A 101 -6.52 4.80 -20.23
C ARG A 101 -5.71 3.50 -20.31
N LYS A 102 -5.55 2.80 -19.17
CA LYS A 102 -4.82 1.53 -19.12
C LYS A 102 -5.60 0.42 -19.81
N LEU A 103 -6.91 0.32 -19.55
CA LEU A 103 -7.82 -0.59 -20.24
C LEU A 103 -7.79 -0.37 -21.77
N ALA A 104 -7.98 0.88 -22.22
CA ALA A 104 -7.95 1.23 -23.63
C ALA A 104 -6.62 0.90 -24.30
N ALA A 105 -5.50 1.15 -23.64
CA ALA A 105 -4.17 0.83 -24.18
C ALA A 105 -3.97 -0.67 -24.40
N VAL A 106 -4.44 -1.52 -23.49
CA VAL A 106 -4.38 -2.98 -23.64
C VAL A 106 -5.29 -3.45 -24.79
N THR A 107 -6.51 -2.92 -24.88
CA THR A 107 -7.46 -3.26 -25.95
C THR A 107 -6.93 -2.84 -27.31
N ALA A 108 -6.32 -1.66 -27.43
CA ALA A 108 -5.76 -1.12 -28.68
C ALA A 108 -4.61 -1.97 -29.24
N ALA A 109 -4.00 -2.84 -28.45
CA ALA A 109 -2.95 -3.75 -28.92
C ALA A 109 -3.47 -4.81 -29.91
N GLY A 110 -4.79 -5.03 -30.00
CA GLY A 110 -5.44 -5.89 -30.99
C GLY A 110 -5.07 -7.39 -30.92
N ARG A 111 -4.51 -7.84 -29.79
CA ARG A 111 -4.08 -9.21 -29.55
C ARG A 111 -4.69 -9.75 -28.26
N PRO A 112 -4.80 -11.08 -28.08
CA PRO A 112 -5.29 -11.67 -26.83
C PRO A 112 -4.52 -11.14 -25.64
N ALA A 113 -5.21 -10.50 -24.69
CA ALA A 113 -4.62 -9.88 -23.51
C ALA A 113 -4.53 -10.85 -22.31
N ILE A 114 -3.78 -10.43 -21.30
CA ILE A 114 -3.74 -11.03 -19.96
C ILE A 114 -4.16 -9.95 -18.97
N VAL A 115 -4.82 -10.36 -17.88
CA VAL A 115 -5.10 -9.47 -16.75
C VAL A 115 -4.40 -9.99 -15.50
N VAL A 116 -3.79 -9.09 -14.73
CA VAL A 116 -3.18 -9.41 -13.45
C VAL A 116 -3.79 -8.52 -12.37
N GLY A 117 -4.44 -9.14 -11.40
CA GLY A 117 -4.80 -8.52 -10.14
C GLY A 117 -3.57 -8.51 -9.23
N ASN A 118 -3.04 -7.34 -8.97
CA ASN A 118 -1.86 -7.17 -8.12
C ASN A 118 -2.30 -6.92 -6.67
N ALA A 119 -2.08 -7.93 -5.84
CA ALA A 119 -2.29 -7.94 -4.40
C ALA A 119 -0.99 -8.10 -3.61
N ALA A 120 0.16 -8.02 -4.28
CA ALA A 120 1.45 -8.00 -3.59
C ALA A 120 1.68 -6.61 -2.99
N GLU A 121 1.15 -6.41 -1.78
CA GLU A 121 1.26 -5.17 -1.00
C GLU A 121 2.63 -5.14 -0.31
N GLY A 122 3.63 -4.57 -1.00
CA GLY A 122 5.00 -4.51 -0.49
C GLY A 122 5.24 -3.43 0.57
N GLU A 123 4.29 -2.52 0.80
CA GLU A 123 4.37 -1.44 1.78
C GLU A 123 4.16 -1.97 3.22
N PRO A 124 5.18 -1.99 4.11
CA PRO A 124 5.04 -2.60 5.43
C PRO A 124 4.02 -1.90 6.34
N ALA A 125 3.76 -0.63 6.10
CA ALA A 125 2.79 0.15 6.87
C ALA A 125 1.36 0.03 6.32
N SER A 126 1.13 -0.69 5.21
CA SER A 126 -0.18 -0.92 4.62
C SER A 126 -0.67 -2.35 4.85
N SER A 127 -1.97 -2.50 5.05
CA SER A 127 -2.67 -3.79 5.14
C SER A 127 -4.02 -3.74 4.42
N LYS A 128 -4.24 -2.73 3.57
CA LYS A 128 -5.53 -2.49 2.94
C LYS A 128 -5.91 -3.54 1.90
N ASP A 129 -4.94 -3.99 1.10
CA ASP A 129 -5.19 -4.96 0.04
C ASP A 129 -5.39 -6.37 0.63
N ALA A 130 -4.62 -6.72 1.66
CA ALA A 130 -4.81 -7.95 2.41
C ALA A 130 -6.17 -7.98 3.11
N ALA A 131 -6.58 -6.89 3.78
CA ALA A 131 -7.89 -6.78 4.40
C ALA A 131 -9.02 -6.91 3.37
N LEU A 132 -8.88 -6.27 2.21
CA LEU A 132 -9.87 -6.36 1.14
C LEU A 132 -10.02 -7.79 0.62
N LEU A 133 -8.92 -8.49 0.39
CA LEU A 133 -8.93 -9.89 -0.04
C LEU A 133 -9.48 -10.82 1.03
N TRP A 134 -9.28 -10.50 2.30
CA TRP A 134 -9.82 -11.29 3.40
C TRP A 134 -11.33 -11.12 3.57
N PHE A 135 -11.80 -9.86 3.58
CA PHE A 135 -13.20 -9.56 3.90
C PHE A 135 -14.13 -9.54 2.68
N ALA A 136 -13.63 -9.24 1.49
CA ALA A 136 -14.41 -9.13 0.27
C ALA A 136 -13.72 -9.74 -0.97
N PRO A 137 -13.22 -10.99 -0.90
CA PRO A 137 -12.48 -11.62 -2.00
C PRO A 137 -13.32 -11.69 -3.28
N GLN A 138 -14.61 -11.97 -3.15
CA GLN A 138 -15.52 -12.10 -4.28
C GLN A 138 -15.67 -10.78 -5.06
N LEU A 139 -15.62 -9.63 -4.38
CA LEU A 139 -15.70 -8.32 -5.02
C LEU A 139 -14.47 -8.04 -5.87
N VAL A 140 -13.28 -8.41 -5.39
CA VAL A 140 -12.03 -8.32 -6.15
C VAL A 140 -12.09 -9.22 -7.39
N LEU A 141 -12.56 -10.47 -7.22
CA LEU A 141 -12.70 -11.43 -8.31
C LEU A 141 -13.74 -10.98 -9.35
N ASP A 142 -14.85 -10.37 -8.94
CA ASP A 142 -15.81 -9.77 -9.88
C ASP A 142 -15.16 -8.66 -10.74
N GLY A 143 -14.35 -7.80 -10.11
CA GLY A 143 -13.62 -6.76 -10.81
C GLY A 143 -12.55 -7.31 -11.76
N LEU A 144 -11.87 -8.39 -11.36
CA LEU A 144 -10.90 -9.08 -12.19
C LEU A 144 -11.57 -9.67 -13.45
N GLN A 145 -12.71 -10.32 -13.28
CA GLN A 145 -13.50 -10.88 -14.36
C GLN A 145 -14.06 -9.79 -15.30
N ALA A 146 -14.57 -8.69 -14.74
CA ALA A 146 -15.08 -7.56 -15.52
C ALA A 146 -13.94 -6.90 -16.33
N ALA A 147 -12.76 -6.74 -15.74
CA ALA A 147 -11.58 -6.21 -16.42
C ALA A 147 -11.10 -7.18 -17.53
N ALA A 148 -11.11 -8.49 -17.27
CA ALA A 148 -10.73 -9.50 -18.24
C ALA A 148 -11.67 -9.46 -19.47
N GLU A 149 -12.97 -9.41 -19.25
CA GLU A 149 -13.95 -9.27 -20.33
C GLU A 149 -13.75 -7.98 -21.14
N ALA A 150 -13.51 -6.85 -20.44
CA ALA A 150 -13.36 -5.55 -21.09
C ALA A 150 -12.17 -5.50 -22.06
N VAL A 151 -11.10 -6.24 -21.79
CA VAL A 151 -9.92 -6.32 -22.67
C VAL A 151 -9.85 -7.60 -23.50
N GLY A 152 -10.89 -8.44 -23.48
CA GLY A 152 -10.94 -9.69 -24.22
C GLY A 152 -9.95 -10.76 -23.73
N ALA A 153 -9.59 -10.75 -22.44
CA ALA A 153 -8.71 -11.74 -21.85
C ALA A 153 -9.49 -12.99 -21.43
N ARG A 154 -8.89 -14.17 -21.69
CA ARG A 154 -9.41 -15.47 -21.23
C ARG A 154 -8.64 -16.05 -20.06
N THR A 155 -7.49 -15.46 -19.73
CA THR A 155 -6.63 -15.83 -18.61
C THR A 155 -6.36 -14.60 -17.78
N ALA A 156 -6.52 -14.75 -16.48
CA ALA A 156 -6.17 -13.75 -15.48
C ALA A 156 -5.29 -14.40 -14.41
N TYR A 157 -4.49 -13.58 -13.74
CA TYR A 157 -3.69 -13.96 -12.59
C TYR A 157 -4.11 -13.12 -11.39
N LEU A 158 -4.09 -13.72 -10.21
CA LEU A 158 -4.10 -12.99 -8.95
C LEU A 158 -2.72 -13.21 -8.30
N TYR A 159 -1.95 -12.14 -8.21
CA TYR A 159 -0.58 -12.13 -7.71
C TYR A 159 -0.55 -11.55 -6.31
N LEU A 160 -0.21 -12.35 -5.28
CA LEU A 160 -0.31 -11.98 -3.87
C LEU A 160 0.83 -12.57 -3.04
N HIS A 161 1.14 -11.96 -1.90
CA HIS A 161 2.01 -12.56 -0.91
C HIS A 161 1.29 -13.71 -0.20
N ALA A 162 1.84 -14.92 -0.30
CA ALA A 162 1.23 -16.14 0.25
C ALA A 162 1.15 -16.11 1.79
N ALA A 163 2.16 -15.55 2.42
CA ALA A 163 2.31 -15.44 3.86
C ALA A 163 2.14 -13.98 4.29
N ASP A 164 0.97 -13.40 4.03
CA ASP A 164 0.65 -12.14 4.70
C ASP A 164 0.37 -12.42 6.17
N ARG A 165 1.41 -12.22 6.98
CA ARG A 165 1.37 -12.42 8.44
C ARG A 165 0.42 -11.44 9.14
N GLN A 166 -0.10 -10.43 8.42
CA GLN A 166 -0.95 -9.38 8.99
C GLN A 166 -2.42 -9.76 8.97
N CYS A 167 -2.87 -10.56 8.00
CA CYS A 167 -4.29 -10.90 7.83
C CYS A 167 -4.65 -12.37 8.13
N GLY A 168 -3.72 -13.15 8.67
CA GLY A 168 -4.01 -14.53 9.06
C GLY A 168 -3.15 -15.57 8.36
N PRO A 169 -3.27 -16.85 8.75
CA PRO A 169 -2.30 -17.88 8.43
C PRO A 169 -2.30 -18.35 6.98
N ASP A 170 -3.38 -18.15 6.20
CA ASP A 170 -3.49 -18.68 4.83
C ASP A 170 -4.41 -17.86 3.93
N LEU A 171 -3.97 -16.66 3.54
CA LEU A 171 -4.71 -15.83 2.59
C LEU A 171 -4.85 -16.53 1.23
N ALA A 172 -3.81 -17.26 0.79
CA ALA A 172 -3.84 -17.98 -0.47
C ALA A 172 -4.90 -19.10 -0.46
N GLY A 173 -4.99 -19.87 0.63
CA GLY A 173 -6.04 -20.87 0.82
C GLY A 173 -7.43 -20.26 0.85
N HIS A 174 -7.60 -19.12 1.53
CA HIS A 174 -8.86 -18.38 1.53
C HIS A 174 -9.30 -17.98 0.12
N ILE A 175 -8.40 -17.47 -0.70
CA ILE A 175 -8.69 -17.11 -2.10
C ILE A 175 -8.96 -18.35 -2.96
N ARG A 176 -8.25 -19.48 -2.75
CA ARG A 176 -8.55 -20.75 -3.45
C ARG A 176 -9.97 -21.22 -3.15
N MET A 177 -10.46 -21.09 -1.90
CA MET A 177 -11.85 -21.41 -1.55
C MET A 177 -12.84 -20.47 -2.26
N ALA A 178 -12.53 -19.17 -2.33
CA ALA A 178 -13.34 -18.20 -3.05
C ALA A 178 -13.45 -18.55 -4.55
N LEU A 179 -12.33 -18.90 -5.20
CA LEU A 179 -12.29 -19.33 -6.60
C LEU A 179 -13.07 -20.64 -6.82
N ALA A 180 -12.95 -21.62 -5.91
CA ALA A 180 -13.70 -22.87 -5.99
C ALA A 180 -15.22 -22.63 -5.93
N SER A 181 -15.70 -21.76 -5.05
CA SER A 181 -17.12 -21.39 -4.95
C SER A 181 -17.64 -20.76 -6.26
N ARG A 182 -16.84 -19.92 -6.92
CA ARG A 182 -17.18 -19.28 -8.20
C ARG A 182 -17.21 -20.30 -9.35
N SER A 183 -16.22 -21.20 -9.37
CA SER A 183 -16.15 -22.28 -10.36
C SER A 183 -17.37 -23.20 -10.26
N ALA A 184 -17.75 -23.59 -9.05
CA ALA A 184 -18.96 -24.38 -8.81
C ALA A 184 -20.25 -23.67 -9.28
N ALA A 185 -20.30 -22.35 -9.18
CA ALA A 185 -21.42 -21.54 -9.64
C ALA A 185 -21.38 -21.21 -11.15
N GLY A 186 -20.28 -21.52 -11.85
CA GLY A 186 -20.14 -21.30 -13.29
C GLY A 186 -20.23 -19.84 -13.74
N ILE A 187 -19.84 -18.88 -12.85
CA ILE A 187 -20.04 -17.45 -13.12
C ILE A 187 -18.85 -16.77 -13.80
N ASP A 188 -17.67 -17.40 -13.80
CA ASP A 188 -16.44 -16.80 -14.32
C ASP A 188 -16.30 -17.05 -15.83
N ARG A 189 -15.76 -16.06 -16.54
CA ARG A 189 -15.52 -16.07 -17.99
C ARG A 189 -14.04 -16.25 -18.35
N ALA A 190 -13.14 -15.81 -17.47
CA ALA A 190 -11.71 -16.02 -17.60
C ALA A 190 -11.23 -16.98 -16.51
N SER A 191 -10.28 -17.87 -16.86
CA SER A 191 -9.57 -18.66 -15.86
C SER A 191 -8.73 -17.76 -14.97
N VAL A 192 -8.69 -18.03 -13.66
CA VAL A 192 -7.88 -17.29 -12.71
C VAL A 192 -6.84 -18.21 -12.09
N GLU A 193 -5.58 -17.87 -12.27
CA GLU A 193 -4.44 -18.57 -11.67
C GLU A 193 -3.89 -17.72 -10.51
N LEU A 194 -3.63 -18.39 -9.38
CA LEU A 194 -3.01 -17.76 -8.21
C LEU A 194 -1.50 -17.87 -8.32
N VAL A 195 -0.80 -16.74 -8.21
CA VAL A 195 0.67 -16.69 -8.21
C VAL A 195 1.15 -16.06 -6.91
N GLU A 196 2.02 -16.76 -6.21
CA GLU A 196 2.59 -16.32 -4.96
C GLU A 196 3.78 -15.39 -5.21
N ALA A 197 3.70 -14.20 -4.64
CA ALA A 197 4.73 -13.18 -4.70
C ALA A 197 5.78 -13.40 -3.60
N PRO A 198 7.07 -13.20 -3.87
CA PRO A 198 8.08 -13.20 -2.83
C PRO A 198 7.90 -12.00 -1.88
N PRO A 199 8.32 -12.10 -0.61
CA PRO A 199 8.09 -11.10 0.43
C PRO A 199 9.06 -9.90 0.29
N ARG A 200 9.04 -9.24 -0.88
CA ARG A 200 9.90 -8.10 -1.20
C ARG A 200 9.07 -6.87 -1.53
N PHE A 201 9.52 -5.70 -1.07
CA PHE A 201 8.86 -4.42 -1.31
C PHE A 201 8.56 -4.18 -2.80
N LEU A 202 9.53 -4.50 -3.66
CA LEU A 202 9.42 -4.28 -5.10
C LEU A 202 8.77 -5.43 -5.88
N ALA A 203 8.40 -6.54 -5.23
CA ALA A 203 7.77 -7.67 -5.92
C ALA A 203 6.43 -7.29 -6.58
N GLY A 204 5.72 -6.31 -5.99
CA GLY A 204 4.48 -5.74 -6.56
C GLY A 204 4.69 -4.67 -7.63
N GLU A 205 5.93 -4.33 -8.02
CA GLU A 205 6.17 -3.42 -9.15
C GLU A 205 5.75 -4.08 -10.46
N GLU A 206 5.11 -3.34 -11.35
CA GLU A 206 4.46 -3.87 -12.56
C GLU A 206 5.34 -4.76 -13.43
N THR A 207 6.62 -4.40 -13.60
CA THR A 207 7.56 -5.19 -14.41
C THR A 207 8.16 -6.36 -13.62
N ALA A 208 8.27 -6.24 -12.31
CA ALA A 208 8.73 -7.29 -11.41
C ALA A 208 7.75 -8.46 -11.36
N LEU A 209 6.45 -8.17 -11.15
CA LEU A 209 5.42 -9.21 -11.15
C LEU A 209 5.30 -9.91 -12.53
N VAL A 210 5.43 -9.18 -13.63
CA VAL A 210 5.45 -9.78 -14.97
C VAL A 210 6.66 -10.68 -15.14
N ALA A 211 7.83 -10.28 -14.63
CA ALA A 211 9.04 -11.11 -14.67
C ALA A 211 8.82 -12.41 -13.88
N MET A 212 8.20 -12.34 -12.69
CA MET A 212 7.90 -13.50 -11.86
C MET A 212 6.92 -14.46 -12.53
N ILE A 213 5.80 -13.95 -13.06
CA ILE A 213 4.80 -14.79 -13.78
C ILE A 213 5.42 -15.44 -15.02
N ASN A 214 6.41 -14.82 -15.65
CA ASN A 214 7.19 -15.39 -16.75
C ASN A 214 8.29 -16.38 -16.30
N GLY A 215 8.34 -16.78 -15.02
CA GLY A 215 9.30 -17.75 -14.48
C GLY A 215 10.66 -17.15 -14.08
N GLY A 216 10.79 -15.82 -14.06
CA GLY A 216 12.00 -15.13 -13.59
C GLY A 216 11.93 -14.70 -12.12
N ALA A 217 12.94 -13.97 -11.66
CA ALA A 217 12.90 -13.32 -10.37
C ALA A 217 11.96 -12.10 -10.40
N ALA A 218 11.30 -11.80 -9.25
CA ALA A 218 10.38 -10.68 -9.08
C ALA A 218 11.12 -9.34 -8.98
N ARG A 219 11.98 -9.04 -9.94
CA ARG A 219 12.77 -7.80 -10.00
C ARG A 219 12.27 -6.84 -11.07
N PRO A 220 12.17 -5.55 -10.77
CA PRO A 220 11.83 -4.54 -11.77
C PRO A 220 12.73 -4.64 -12.98
N ARG A 221 12.16 -4.45 -14.16
CA ARG A 221 12.91 -4.34 -15.42
C ARG A 221 12.87 -2.92 -15.92
N ASP A 222 13.77 -2.63 -16.84
CA ASP A 222 13.73 -1.36 -17.53
C ASP A 222 12.43 -1.21 -18.35
N LYS A 223 11.97 0.03 -18.52
CA LYS A 223 10.67 0.35 -19.12
C LYS A 223 10.76 0.70 -20.60
N THR A 224 11.72 0.11 -21.33
CA THR A 224 11.84 0.29 -22.78
C THR A 224 10.59 -0.15 -23.52
N ARG A 225 9.87 -1.13 -22.99
CA ARG A 225 8.55 -1.57 -23.49
C ARG A 225 7.54 -1.57 -22.37
N ARG A 226 6.35 -1.04 -22.66
CA ARG A 226 5.27 -1.00 -21.66
C ARG A 226 4.65 -2.39 -21.50
N VAL A 227 4.28 -2.74 -20.26
CA VAL A 227 3.59 -4.00 -19.94
C VAL A 227 2.25 -4.11 -20.68
N VAL A 228 1.55 -3.00 -20.88
CA VAL A 228 0.30 -2.94 -21.66
C VAL A 228 0.48 -3.35 -23.13
N GLU A 229 1.69 -3.34 -23.65
CA GLU A 229 2.04 -3.75 -25.02
C GLU A 229 2.66 -5.16 -25.05
N ARG A 230 3.51 -5.47 -24.07
CA ARG A 230 4.26 -6.72 -23.98
C ARG A 230 4.59 -7.10 -22.52
N GLY A 231 3.72 -7.89 -21.91
CA GLY A 231 3.85 -8.35 -20.52
C GLY A 231 3.98 -9.87 -20.40
N VAL A 232 3.03 -10.50 -19.72
CA VAL A 232 3.02 -11.95 -19.45
C VAL A 232 2.93 -12.73 -20.74
N GLY A 233 3.84 -13.71 -20.92
CA GLY A 233 3.95 -14.50 -22.14
C GLY A 233 4.15 -13.66 -23.42
N GLY A 234 4.70 -12.45 -23.31
CA GLY A 234 4.87 -11.52 -24.43
C GLY A 234 3.55 -10.91 -24.93
N ARG A 235 2.44 -11.06 -24.20
CA ARG A 235 1.11 -10.57 -24.55
C ARG A 235 0.85 -9.20 -23.93
N PRO A 236 -0.07 -8.38 -24.50
CA PRO A 236 -0.59 -7.19 -23.82
C PRO A 236 -1.11 -7.56 -22.44
N THR A 237 -0.66 -6.88 -21.40
CA THR A 237 -1.03 -7.24 -20.03
C THR A 237 -1.56 -6.02 -19.28
N LEU A 238 -2.78 -6.17 -18.75
CA LEU A 238 -3.40 -5.23 -17.83
C LEU A 238 -3.02 -5.61 -16.40
N VAL A 239 -2.22 -4.80 -15.73
CA VAL A 239 -1.95 -4.94 -14.30
C VAL A 239 -2.78 -3.93 -13.53
N GLN A 240 -3.59 -4.38 -12.57
CA GLN A 240 -4.41 -3.52 -11.70
C GLN A 240 -4.30 -3.95 -10.25
N ASN A 241 -4.16 -2.98 -9.35
CA ASN A 241 -4.24 -3.23 -7.91
C ASN A 241 -5.64 -3.78 -7.55
N VAL A 242 -5.72 -4.63 -6.53
CA VAL A 242 -6.97 -5.30 -6.12
C VAL A 242 -8.06 -4.34 -5.66
N GLU A 243 -7.72 -3.23 -5.00
CA GLU A 243 -8.70 -2.20 -4.64
C GLU A 243 -9.26 -1.50 -5.89
N THR A 244 -8.44 -1.31 -6.92
CA THR A 244 -8.91 -0.80 -8.21
C THR A 244 -9.91 -1.76 -8.85
N LEU A 245 -9.63 -3.06 -8.83
CA LEU A 245 -10.55 -4.09 -9.32
C LEU A 245 -11.85 -4.12 -8.51
N ALA A 246 -11.75 -4.07 -7.18
CA ALA A 246 -12.92 -4.01 -6.31
C ALA A 246 -13.82 -2.80 -6.59
N ASN A 247 -13.25 -1.68 -7.05
CA ASN A 247 -14.03 -0.51 -7.51
C ASN A 247 -14.62 -0.69 -8.91
N LEU A 248 -13.96 -1.44 -9.82
CA LEU A 248 -14.51 -1.71 -11.15
C LEU A 248 -15.79 -2.56 -11.10
N ALA A 249 -15.89 -3.50 -10.17
CA ALA A 249 -17.05 -4.37 -10.03
C ALA A 249 -18.37 -3.59 -9.79
N PRO A 250 -18.47 -2.70 -8.80
CA PRO A 250 -19.67 -1.90 -8.60
C PRO A 250 -19.87 -0.85 -9.70
N ILE A 251 -18.82 -0.32 -10.35
CA ILE A 251 -18.98 0.53 -11.53
C ILE A 251 -19.65 -0.25 -12.66
N ALA A 252 -19.26 -1.50 -12.91
CA ALA A 252 -19.92 -2.34 -13.90
C ALA A 252 -21.39 -2.63 -13.55
N ARG A 253 -21.74 -2.70 -12.26
CA ARG A 253 -23.12 -2.94 -11.79
C ARG A 253 -23.99 -1.70 -11.81
N HIS A 254 -23.50 -0.61 -11.24
CA HIS A 254 -24.30 0.57 -10.90
C HIS A 254 -23.97 1.78 -11.76
N GLY A 255 -22.90 1.72 -12.56
CA GLY A 255 -22.47 2.79 -13.45
C GLY A 255 -21.64 3.89 -12.78
N ALA A 256 -21.19 4.84 -13.61
CA ALA A 256 -20.31 5.92 -13.20
C ALA A 256 -20.95 6.88 -12.17
N ALA A 257 -22.23 7.20 -12.31
CA ALA A 257 -22.94 8.11 -11.41
C ALA A 257 -22.93 7.59 -9.96
N TRP A 258 -23.12 6.29 -9.78
CA TRP A 258 -23.03 5.67 -8.46
C TRP A 258 -21.63 5.84 -7.83
N PHE A 259 -20.56 5.60 -8.62
CA PHE A 259 -19.20 5.78 -8.13
C PHE A 259 -18.90 7.22 -7.72
N ARG A 260 -19.35 8.16 -8.52
CA ARG A 260 -19.20 9.61 -8.29
C ARG A 260 -20.10 10.16 -7.17
N GLY A 261 -21.01 9.37 -6.64
CA GLY A 261 -21.88 9.74 -5.53
C GLY A 261 -21.14 9.96 -4.20
N VAL A 262 -19.83 9.65 -4.10
CA VAL A 262 -18.93 9.99 -3.00
C VAL A 262 -17.60 10.48 -3.56
N GLY A 263 -16.79 11.11 -2.71
CA GLY A 263 -15.55 11.76 -3.12
C GLY A 263 -15.78 13.20 -3.54
N THR A 264 -14.77 13.81 -4.16
CA THR A 264 -14.88 15.17 -4.72
C THR A 264 -15.30 15.13 -6.19
N ALA A 265 -15.63 16.28 -6.75
CA ALA A 265 -15.97 16.39 -8.17
C ALA A 265 -14.81 15.95 -9.08
N ASP A 266 -13.57 16.30 -8.71
CA ASP A 266 -12.36 16.03 -9.48
C ASP A 266 -11.72 14.68 -9.13
N GLU A 267 -11.84 14.23 -7.89
CA GLU A 267 -11.35 12.95 -7.39
C GLU A 267 -12.51 12.15 -6.77
N PRO A 268 -13.37 11.54 -7.60
CA PRO A 268 -14.52 10.79 -7.11
C PRO A 268 -14.15 9.42 -6.53
N GLY A 269 -15.09 8.89 -5.75
CA GLY A 269 -15.03 7.56 -5.17
C GLY A 269 -14.46 7.53 -3.76
N SER A 270 -14.35 6.31 -3.25
CA SER A 270 -13.72 5.99 -1.95
C SER A 270 -12.31 5.43 -2.13
N VAL A 271 -11.58 5.38 -1.03
CA VAL A 271 -10.25 4.78 -0.93
C VAL A 271 -10.13 4.03 0.40
N LEU A 272 -9.38 2.95 0.39
CA LEU A 272 -8.99 2.23 1.60
C LEU A 272 -7.72 2.83 2.19
N CYS A 273 -7.74 3.06 3.49
CA CYS A 273 -6.58 3.55 4.23
C CYS A 273 -6.23 2.61 5.38
N THR A 274 -4.93 2.36 5.55
CA THR A 274 -4.37 1.83 6.78
C THR A 274 -4.02 3.00 7.68
N VAL A 275 -4.72 3.12 8.80
CA VAL A 275 -4.55 4.21 9.76
C VAL A 275 -3.88 3.69 11.01
N ARG A 276 -2.70 4.23 11.34
CA ARG A 276 -2.00 3.99 12.61
C ARG A 276 -2.15 5.23 13.47
N ASP A 277 -2.81 5.09 14.63
CA ASP A 277 -2.95 6.16 15.60
C ASP A 277 -1.66 6.36 16.43
N PRO A 278 -1.54 7.46 17.21
CA PRO A 278 -0.35 7.72 18.01
C PRO A 278 -0.13 6.69 19.13
N GLY A 279 -1.14 5.90 19.50
CA GLY A 279 -1.02 4.76 20.41
C GLY A 279 -0.48 3.49 19.74
N GLY A 280 -0.23 3.52 18.41
CA GLY A 280 0.26 2.38 17.65
C GLY A 280 -0.84 1.45 17.13
N ARG A 281 -2.11 1.69 17.45
CA ARG A 281 -3.24 0.88 16.98
C ARG A 281 -3.45 1.07 15.50
N VAL A 282 -3.61 -0.04 14.78
CA VAL A 282 -3.85 -0.06 13.32
C VAL A 282 -5.29 -0.40 13.02
N ARG A 283 -5.89 0.30 12.07
CA ARG A 283 -7.23 0.01 11.55
C ARG A 283 -7.31 0.26 10.06
N ILE A 284 -8.17 -0.47 9.37
CA ILE A 284 -8.47 -0.24 7.96
C ILE A 284 -9.76 0.58 7.87
N VAL A 285 -9.72 1.64 7.10
CA VAL A 285 -10.84 2.56 6.93
C VAL A 285 -11.14 2.73 5.45
N GLU A 286 -12.39 2.51 5.05
CA GLU A 286 -12.89 2.97 3.76
C GLU A 286 -13.48 4.37 3.93
N THR A 287 -12.96 5.34 3.19
CA THR A 287 -13.38 6.74 3.30
C THR A 287 -13.54 7.38 1.92
N ALA A 288 -14.37 8.40 1.83
CA ALA A 288 -14.49 9.22 0.63
C ALA A 288 -13.20 10.03 0.40
N ILE A 289 -12.74 10.12 -0.85
CA ILE A 289 -11.68 11.07 -1.20
C ILE A 289 -12.19 12.49 -0.90
N GLY A 290 -11.32 13.32 -0.31
CA GLY A 290 -11.69 14.66 0.18
C GLY A 290 -12.08 14.70 1.66
N THR A 291 -12.09 13.57 2.37
CA THR A 291 -12.32 13.56 3.83
C THR A 291 -11.16 14.27 4.56
N PRO A 292 -11.44 15.23 5.45
CA PRO A 292 -10.40 15.89 6.24
C PRO A 292 -9.54 14.90 7.04
N LEU A 293 -8.20 15.03 7.00
CA LEU A 293 -7.27 14.10 7.64
C LEU A 293 -7.51 13.97 9.14
N HIS A 294 -7.84 15.06 9.83
CA HIS A 294 -8.11 15.07 11.28
C HIS A 294 -9.36 14.27 11.69
N ARG A 295 -10.23 13.88 10.73
CA ARG A 295 -11.34 12.96 10.96
C ARG A 295 -10.95 11.50 10.82
N LEU A 296 -9.85 11.23 10.14
CA LEU A 296 -9.36 9.87 9.88
C LEU A 296 -8.35 9.43 10.93
N VAL A 297 -7.55 10.35 11.45
CA VAL A 297 -6.49 10.08 12.41
C VAL A 297 -6.40 11.20 13.44
N TRP A 298 -6.10 10.83 14.70
CA TRP A 298 -5.86 11.80 15.75
C TRP A 298 -4.58 12.59 15.46
N LEU A 299 -4.70 13.93 15.50
CA LEU A 299 -3.61 14.88 15.25
C LEU A 299 -3.54 15.91 16.38
N GLY A 300 -3.57 15.47 17.64
CA GLY A 300 -3.46 16.30 18.82
C GLY A 300 -2.05 16.84 19.06
N ASP A 301 -1.84 17.48 20.22
CA ASP A 301 -0.56 18.10 20.58
C ASP A 301 0.54 17.07 20.89
N ASP A 302 0.14 15.83 21.15
CA ASP A 302 1.00 14.67 21.32
C ASP A 302 1.54 14.10 19.99
N VAL A 303 1.10 14.63 18.84
CA VAL A 303 1.52 14.21 17.49
C VAL A 303 2.37 15.29 16.84
N GLN A 304 3.58 14.93 16.42
CA GLN A 304 4.49 15.85 15.72
C GLN A 304 4.31 15.87 14.21
N ALA A 305 4.02 14.71 13.61
CA ALA A 305 3.92 14.54 12.15
C ALA A 305 2.96 13.43 11.77
N LEU A 306 2.48 13.47 10.52
CA LEU A 306 1.70 12.44 9.85
C LEU A 306 2.47 11.92 8.64
N LEU A 307 2.75 10.62 8.61
CA LEU A 307 3.18 9.94 7.39
C LEU A 307 1.97 9.70 6.50
N VAL A 308 2.03 10.16 5.25
CA VAL A 308 0.97 9.99 4.27
C VAL A 308 1.48 9.24 3.06
N GLY A 309 0.77 8.18 2.66
CA GLY A 309 1.02 7.46 1.41
C GLY A 309 2.04 6.32 1.49
N GLY A 310 2.58 6.01 2.68
CA GLY A 310 3.57 4.97 2.92
C GLY A 310 5.02 5.45 2.75
N TYR A 311 5.97 4.52 2.65
CA TYR A 311 7.42 4.82 2.65
C TYR A 311 7.92 5.42 1.34
N HIS A 312 7.11 5.41 0.29
CA HIS A 312 7.30 6.24 -0.90
C HIS A 312 6.40 7.49 -0.93
N GLY A 313 5.70 7.77 0.17
CA GLY A 313 4.93 8.98 0.39
C GLY A 313 5.77 10.12 0.95
N GLY A 314 5.27 10.77 2.02
CA GLY A 314 5.98 11.86 2.67
C GLY A 314 5.45 12.18 4.05
N TRP A 315 6.26 12.85 4.84
CA TRP A 315 5.88 13.43 6.12
C TRP A 315 5.17 14.77 5.92
N LEU A 316 4.16 15.02 6.73
CA LEU A 316 3.53 16.32 6.94
C LEU A 316 3.62 16.67 8.42
N SER A 317 3.91 17.92 8.78
CA SER A 317 3.78 18.32 10.18
C SER A 317 2.32 18.18 10.63
N ALA A 318 2.09 17.85 11.89
CA ALA A 318 0.72 17.70 12.40
C ALA A 318 -0.14 18.97 12.20
N SER A 319 0.47 20.14 12.26
CA SER A 319 -0.19 21.43 12.03
C SER A 319 -0.68 21.59 10.58
N VAL A 320 0.14 21.19 9.60
CA VAL A 320 -0.25 21.17 8.17
C VAL A 320 -1.30 20.10 7.91
N ALA A 321 -1.08 18.88 8.42
CA ALA A 321 -2.00 17.76 8.20
C ALA A 321 -3.42 18.04 8.73
N ARG A 322 -3.56 18.81 9.83
CA ARG A 322 -4.88 19.21 10.37
C ARG A 322 -5.72 20.03 9.39
N GLN A 323 -5.10 20.72 8.44
CA GLN A 323 -5.76 21.63 7.49
C GLN A 323 -6.07 20.97 6.15
N LEU A 324 -5.51 19.77 5.88
CA LEU A 324 -5.61 19.09 4.59
C LEU A 324 -6.68 18.01 4.61
N SER A 325 -7.18 17.73 3.42
CA SER A 325 -8.08 16.60 3.15
C SER A 325 -7.34 15.48 2.43
N LEU A 326 -7.88 14.26 2.51
CA LEU A 326 -7.36 13.08 1.81
C LEU A 326 -7.72 13.15 0.32
N SER A 327 -7.07 14.04 -0.41
CA SER A 327 -7.14 14.16 -1.87
C SER A 327 -5.75 14.44 -2.44
N ASN A 328 -5.46 13.98 -3.65
CA ASN A 328 -4.19 14.33 -4.26
C ASN A 328 -4.13 15.83 -4.64
N ALA A 329 -5.28 16.47 -4.81
CA ALA A 329 -5.38 17.91 -5.02
C ALA A 329 -4.83 18.71 -3.83
N ASP A 330 -5.16 18.30 -2.59
CA ASP A 330 -4.68 18.96 -1.37
C ASP A 330 -3.25 18.48 -0.98
N LEU A 331 -2.97 17.19 -1.14
CA LEU A 331 -1.74 16.58 -0.63
C LEU A 331 -0.50 16.90 -1.49
N ARG A 332 -0.63 16.94 -2.83
CA ARG A 332 0.52 17.17 -3.72
C ARG A 332 1.20 18.53 -3.53
N PRO A 333 0.48 19.64 -3.36
CA PRO A 333 1.11 20.93 -3.04
C PRO A 333 1.90 20.91 -1.73
N ALA A 334 1.50 20.05 -0.79
CA ALA A 334 2.19 19.84 0.48
C ALA A 334 3.29 18.76 0.43
N GLY A 335 3.65 18.26 -0.75
CA GLY A 335 4.70 17.26 -0.94
C GLY A 335 4.29 15.81 -0.65
N ALA A 336 3.00 15.53 -0.42
CA ALA A 336 2.47 14.19 -0.13
C ALA A 336 1.52 13.70 -1.23
N MET A 337 1.03 12.48 -1.09
CA MET A 337 -0.01 11.90 -1.96
C MET A 337 -0.72 10.77 -1.21
N ILE A 338 -1.91 10.37 -1.67
CA ILE A 338 -2.64 9.23 -1.08
C ILE A 338 -1.76 7.95 -1.10
N GLY A 339 -1.01 7.74 -2.18
CA GLY A 339 -0.02 6.68 -2.27
C GLY A 339 -0.58 5.28 -2.02
N ALA A 340 0.02 4.55 -1.09
CA ALA A 340 -0.41 3.23 -0.63
C ALA A 340 -1.57 3.30 0.39
N GLY A 341 -2.18 4.46 0.61
CA GLY A 341 -3.28 4.63 1.56
C GLY A 341 -2.86 4.56 3.04
N VAL A 342 -1.60 4.82 3.34
CA VAL A 342 -1.10 4.86 4.73
C VAL A 342 -1.31 6.23 5.33
N LEU A 343 -1.83 6.26 6.56
CA LEU A 343 -1.91 7.42 7.44
C LEU A 343 -1.35 7.01 8.80
N ALA A 344 -0.14 7.43 9.16
CA ALA A 344 0.47 7.07 10.43
C ALA A 344 0.89 8.32 11.22
N ALA A 345 0.25 8.53 12.38
CA ALA A 345 0.49 9.67 13.25
C ALA A 345 1.70 9.38 14.15
N LEU A 346 2.82 10.07 13.92
CA LEU A 346 4.04 9.92 14.71
C LEU A 346 3.92 10.72 16.02
N PRO A 347 3.97 10.03 17.19
CA PRO A 347 3.93 10.72 18.47
C PRO A 347 5.17 11.60 18.69
N ALA A 348 5.01 12.70 19.44
CA ALA A 348 6.10 13.60 19.81
C ALA A 348 7.20 12.91 20.65
N ALA A 349 6.88 11.77 21.26
CA ALA A 349 7.83 10.99 22.05
C ALA A 349 8.93 10.29 21.19
N TYR A 350 8.74 10.17 19.87
CA TYR A 350 9.68 9.52 18.97
C TYR A 350 10.49 10.53 18.16
N CYS A 351 11.71 10.18 17.77
CA CYS A 351 12.52 11.01 16.88
C CYS A 351 12.15 10.76 15.41
N GLY A 352 11.61 11.76 14.74
CA GLY A 352 11.22 11.64 13.32
C GLY A 352 12.40 11.41 12.38
N LEU A 353 13.60 11.89 12.73
CA LEU A 353 14.83 11.63 11.95
C LEU A 353 15.26 10.17 12.09
N ALA A 354 15.26 9.62 13.31
CA ALA A 354 15.62 8.22 13.56
C ALA A 354 14.62 7.28 12.86
N GLU A 355 13.30 7.53 12.98
CA GLU A 355 12.28 6.77 12.25
C GLU A 355 12.52 6.80 10.73
N THR A 356 12.81 7.98 10.19
CA THR A 356 13.09 8.12 8.75
C THR A 356 14.38 7.39 8.35
N ALA A 357 15.42 7.42 9.19
CA ALA A 357 16.68 6.72 8.92
C ALA A 357 16.50 5.19 8.92
N HIS A 358 15.72 4.64 9.86
CA HIS A 358 15.37 3.22 9.87
C HIS A 358 14.64 2.80 8.61
N ILE A 359 13.65 3.57 8.18
CA ILE A 359 12.89 3.31 6.96
C ILE A 359 13.79 3.43 5.71
N ALA A 360 14.60 4.47 5.61
CA ALA A 360 15.52 4.66 4.49
C ALA A 360 16.53 3.51 4.36
N ARG A 361 17.04 3.00 5.49
CA ARG A 361 17.90 1.82 5.54
C ARG A 361 17.15 0.58 5.03
N SER A 362 15.91 0.37 5.46
CA SER A 362 15.07 -0.74 5.01
C SER A 362 14.83 -0.65 3.50
N LEU A 363 14.46 0.52 2.98
CA LEU A 363 14.27 0.73 1.55
C LEU A 363 15.55 0.48 0.73
N ALA A 364 16.73 0.83 1.26
CA ALA A 364 17.99 0.49 0.63
C ALA A 364 18.22 -1.02 0.53
N LEU A 365 17.88 -1.79 1.57
CA LEU A 365 17.95 -3.26 1.60
C LEU A 365 16.92 -3.92 0.69
N GLU A 366 15.75 -3.29 0.51
CA GLU A 366 14.67 -3.73 -0.39
C GLU A 366 14.95 -3.43 -1.86
N SER A 367 16.04 -2.76 -2.17
CA SER A 367 16.37 -2.42 -3.56
C SER A 367 16.69 -3.66 -4.39
N ALA A 368 16.31 -3.65 -5.68
CA ALA A 368 16.61 -4.74 -6.61
C ALA A 368 18.09 -4.83 -6.99
N GLY A 369 18.90 -3.86 -6.62
CA GLY A 369 20.36 -3.86 -6.85
C GLY A 369 20.80 -3.79 -8.32
N GLN A 370 19.94 -3.32 -9.24
CA GLN A 370 20.20 -3.42 -10.69
C GLN A 370 20.69 -2.12 -11.34
N CYS A 371 20.64 -0.99 -10.65
CA CYS A 371 21.10 0.28 -11.18
C CYS A 371 21.95 1.03 -10.15
N GLY A 372 22.76 2.01 -10.61
CA GLY A 372 23.63 2.80 -9.76
C GLY A 372 22.92 3.44 -8.55
N PRO A 373 21.76 4.06 -8.71
CA PRO A 373 20.95 4.55 -7.61
C PRO A 373 20.67 3.52 -6.51
N CYS A 374 20.33 2.28 -6.88
CA CYS A 374 20.07 1.19 -5.93
C CYS A 374 21.34 0.62 -5.30
N LEU A 375 22.38 0.36 -6.11
CA LEU A 375 23.63 -0.26 -5.64
C LEU A 375 24.44 0.63 -4.71
N ASN A 376 24.55 1.92 -5.06
CA ASN A 376 25.42 2.86 -4.38
C ASN A 376 24.67 4.02 -3.73
N GLY A 377 23.62 4.52 -4.39
CA GLY A 377 22.92 5.73 -4.00
C GLY A 377 22.09 5.55 -2.73
N LEU A 378 21.18 4.59 -2.70
CA LEU A 378 20.31 4.38 -1.54
C LEU A 378 21.08 3.97 -0.27
N PRO A 379 22.07 3.06 -0.30
CA PRO A 379 22.91 2.78 0.85
C PRO A 379 23.64 4.01 1.37
N ALA A 380 24.20 4.84 0.47
CA ALA A 380 24.90 6.06 0.86
C ALA A 380 23.95 7.10 1.48
N ILE A 381 22.73 7.26 0.92
CA ILE A 381 21.68 8.14 1.47
C ILE A 381 21.24 7.65 2.85
N ALA A 382 21.02 6.35 3.01
CA ALA A 382 20.62 5.78 4.31
C ALA A 382 21.71 5.99 5.38
N ALA A 383 22.99 5.80 5.03
CA ALA A 383 24.11 6.05 5.92
C ALA A 383 24.24 7.53 6.30
N ALA A 384 24.15 8.44 5.32
CA ALA A 384 24.22 9.89 5.56
C ALA A 384 23.03 10.38 6.40
N LEU A 385 21.81 9.84 6.19
CA LEU A 385 20.64 10.19 7.01
C LEU A 385 20.79 9.66 8.43
N ALA A 386 21.31 8.45 8.61
CA ALA A 386 21.60 7.90 9.93
C ALA A 386 22.61 8.78 10.68
N ALA A 387 23.66 9.27 9.99
CA ALA A 387 24.63 10.19 10.59
C ALA A 387 23.98 11.54 10.99
N VAL A 388 23.06 12.08 10.17
CA VAL A 388 22.29 13.29 10.53
C VAL A 388 21.34 13.05 11.71
N ALA A 389 20.86 11.83 11.87
CA ALA A 389 19.96 11.44 12.97
C ALA A 389 20.69 11.18 14.28
N GLU A 390 22.01 11.10 14.30
CA GLU A 390 22.79 11.00 15.54
C GLU A 390 22.87 12.36 16.24
N PRO A 391 22.85 12.40 17.59
CA PRO A 391 23.18 13.62 18.32
C PRO A 391 24.65 14.03 18.09
N ARG A 392 24.87 15.27 17.67
CA ARG A 392 26.14 15.85 17.23
C ARG A 392 26.66 15.21 15.92
N PRO A 393 25.89 15.32 14.84
CA PRO A 393 26.37 14.86 13.53
C PRO A 393 27.67 15.61 13.15
N ALA A 394 28.54 14.95 12.38
CA ALA A 394 29.74 15.59 11.87
C ALA A 394 29.40 16.78 10.97
N GLU A 395 30.31 17.77 10.93
CA GLU A 395 30.12 18.94 10.08
C GLU A 395 29.99 18.52 8.61
N GLY A 396 28.97 19.08 7.91
CA GLY A 396 28.76 18.79 6.49
C GLY A 396 27.86 17.58 6.18
N GLU A 397 27.46 16.76 7.15
CA GLU A 397 26.63 15.56 6.89
C GLU A 397 25.29 15.90 6.23
N LEU A 398 24.62 16.93 6.69
CA LEU A 398 23.34 17.37 6.06
C LEU A 398 23.57 17.84 4.61
N ALA A 399 24.66 18.56 4.34
CA ALA A 399 25.00 18.99 2.98
C ALA A 399 25.36 17.79 2.10
N ASN A 400 26.08 16.81 2.63
CA ASN A 400 26.39 15.56 1.95
C ASN A 400 25.13 14.77 1.61
N LEU A 401 24.18 14.62 2.55
CA LEU A 401 22.89 13.96 2.32
C LEU A 401 22.11 14.62 1.17
N ARG A 402 22.00 15.94 1.18
CA ARG A 402 21.33 16.71 0.11
C ARG A 402 22.02 16.52 -1.24
N ARG A 403 23.34 16.53 -1.28
CA ARG A 403 24.14 16.27 -2.48
C ARG A 403 23.89 14.87 -3.04
N LEU A 404 23.91 13.84 -2.17
CA LEU A 404 23.64 12.45 -2.56
C LEU A 404 22.23 12.30 -3.13
N ALA A 405 21.22 12.88 -2.48
CA ALA A 405 19.84 12.86 -2.96
C ALA A 405 19.74 13.46 -4.38
N GLY A 406 20.40 14.60 -4.64
CA GLY A 406 20.45 15.21 -5.97
C GLY A 406 21.17 14.35 -7.03
N LEU A 407 22.17 13.56 -6.63
CA LEU A 407 22.84 12.63 -7.55
C LEU A 407 22.01 11.41 -7.93
N VAL A 408 21.06 11.01 -7.08
CA VAL A 408 20.25 9.79 -7.28
C VAL A 408 18.93 10.10 -7.98
N ALA A 409 18.36 11.29 -7.76
CA ALA A 409 17.06 11.70 -8.29
C ALA A 409 16.97 11.56 -9.82
N GLY A 410 15.89 10.93 -10.31
CA GLY A 410 15.58 10.77 -11.73
C GLY A 410 16.48 9.77 -12.49
N ARG A 411 17.36 9.03 -11.80
CA ARG A 411 18.33 8.11 -12.44
C ARG A 411 18.04 6.63 -12.19
N GLY A 412 16.95 6.31 -11.49
CA GLY A 412 16.53 4.94 -11.23
C GLY A 412 15.90 4.27 -12.46
N ALA A 413 16.16 2.97 -12.66
CA ALA A 413 15.45 2.18 -13.67
C ALA A 413 13.95 2.00 -13.34
N CYS A 414 13.60 2.01 -12.06
CA CYS A 414 12.23 2.06 -11.54
C CYS A 414 12.05 3.29 -10.63
N HIS A 415 10.83 3.47 -10.06
CA HIS A 415 10.55 4.65 -9.22
C HIS A 415 10.98 4.50 -7.76
N HIS A 416 11.62 3.39 -7.38
CA HIS A 416 12.02 3.13 -6.00
C HIS A 416 12.99 4.18 -5.44
N PRO A 417 14.09 4.53 -6.14
CA PRO A 417 14.99 5.57 -5.66
C PRO A 417 14.30 6.93 -5.52
N ASP A 418 13.47 7.31 -6.49
CA ASP A 418 12.76 8.60 -6.46
C ASP A 418 11.75 8.67 -5.31
N GLY A 419 11.06 7.56 -5.01
CA GLY A 419 10.17 7.44 -3.86
C GLY A 419 10.93 7.61 -2.54
N THR A 420 12.05 6.93 -2.38
CA THR A 420 12.92 7.03 -1.20
C THR A 420 13.45 8.46 -1.00
N ILE A 421 13.91 9.11 -2.07
CA ILE A 421 14.42 10.49 -1.99
C ILE A 421 13.32 11.46 -1.58
N ARG A 422 12.13 11.35 -2.15
CA ARG A 422 10.98 12.19 -1.77
C ARG A 422 10.63 12.04 -0.30
N PHE A 423 10.60 10.81 0.20
CA PHE A 423 10.37 10.51 1.61
C PHE A 423 11.44 11.15 2.51
N VAL A 424 12.72 10.98 2.19
CA VAL A 424 13.84 11.60 2.93
C VAL A 424 13.76 13.13 2.88
N ALA A 425 13.49 13.72 1.71
CA ALA A 425 13.38 15.17 1.57
C ALA A 425 12.26 15.74 2.45
N SER A 426 11.08 15.10 2.47
CA SER A 426 9.97 15.53 3.34
C SER A 426 10.34 15.49 4.82
N ALA A 427 11.17 14.53 5.24
CA ALA A 427 11.65 14.46 6.63
C ALA A 427 12.59 15.62 6.97
N LEU A 428 13.49 15.99 6.05
CA LEU A 428 14.40 17.12 6.28
C LEU A 428 13.67 18.45 6.44
N ASP A 429 12.52 18.60 5.79
CA ASP A 429 11.67 19.78 5.90
C ASP A 429 10.84 19.76 7.20
N VAL A 430 10.16 18.65 7.46
CA VAL A 430 9.25 18.53 8.62
C VAL A 430 10.00 18.49 9.95
N PHE A 431 11.15 17.82 10.00
CA PHE A 431 11.97 17.67 11.20
C PHE A 431 13.16 18.64 11.27
N ALA A 432 13.09 19.80 10.58
CA ALA A 432 14.17 20.79 10.55
C ALA A 432 14.56 21.28 11.97
N ARG A 433 13.60 21.38 12.89
CA ARG A 433 13.87 21.71 14.29
C ARG A 433 14.69 20.60 14.97
N GLU A 434 14.32 19.35 14.77
CA GLU A 434 15.04 18.20 15.36
C GLU A 434 16.46 18.10 14.81
N ILE A 435 16.68 18.41 13.52
CA ILE A 435 18.04 18.52 12.94
C ILE A 435 18.88 19.55 13.70
N ALA A 436 18.29 20.71 14.02
CA ALA A 436 18.97 21.76 14.79
C ALA A 436 19.29 21.34 16.22
N GLU A 437 18.40 20.61 16.91
CA GLU A 437 18.64 20.09 18.26
C GLU A 437 19.72 19.00 18.24
N HIS A 438 19.69 18.08 17.25
CA HIS A 438 20.76 17.08 17.09
C HIS A 438 22.11 17.77 16.86
N GLY A 439 22.17 18.86 16.08
CA GLY A 439 23.38 19.66 15.92
C GLY A 439 23.94 20.24 17.24
N ARG A 440 23.09 20.43 18.26
CA ARG A 440 23.47 20.83 19.62
C ARG A 440 23.79 19.64 20.53
N GLY A 441 23.67 18.42 20.02
CA GLY A 441 23.86 17.19 20.79
C GLY A 441 22.67 16.77 21.65
N GLN A 442 21.48 17.24 21.28
CA GLN A 442 20.23 16.95 21.99
C GLN A 442 19.23 16.29 21.05
N CYS A 443 18.49 15.32 21.55
CA CYS A 443 17.34 14.74 20.86
C CYS A 443 16.09 15.04 21.69
N THR A 444 15.01 15.48 21.07
CA THR A 444 13.77 15.81 21.80
C THR A 444 12.96 14.55 22.13
N ALA A 445 13.27 13.42 21.51
CA ALA A 445 12.58 12.16 21.75
C ALA A 445 12.84 11.61 23.15
N THR A 446 11.83 10.98 23.72
CA THR A 446 11.88 10.27 25.00
C THR A 446 11.84 8.75 24.83
N ARG A 447 11.61 8.27 23.60
CA ARG A 447 11.58 6.86 23.24
C ARG A 447 12.64 6.55 22.18
N SER A 448 13.28 5.38 22.32
CA SER A 448 14.32 4.88 21.41
C SER A 448 13.89 3.67 20.59
N ASP A 449 12.71 3.08 20.91
CA ASP A 449 12.12 2.01 20.11
C ASP A 449 11.55 2.54 18.79
N GLN A 450 11.31 1.65 17.84
CA GLN A 450 10.77 1.99 16.54
C GLN A 450 9.23 2.01 16.57
N PHE A 451 8.63 3.07 16.02
CA PHE A 451 7.18 3.22 15.95
C PHE A 451 6.57 2.61 14.68
N LEU A 452 7.21 2.83 13.53
CA LEU A 452 6.69 2.34 12.25
C LEU A 452 7.20 0.93 11.92
N PRO A 453 6.37 0.06 11.34
CA PRO A 453 6.75 -1.33 11.06
C PRO A 453 7.82 -1.40 9.97
N LEU A 454 8.80 -2.29 10.16
CA LEU A 454 9.76 -2.66 9.12
C LEU A 454 9.64 -4.17 8.82
N PRO A 455 10.12 -4.64 7.66
CA PRO A 455 10.20 -6.06 7.39
C PRO A 455 11.01 -6.80 8.46
N ALA A 456 10.50 -7.94 8.91
CA ALA A 456 10.97 -8.63 10.10
C ALA A 456 12.28 -9.44 9.92
N ALA A 457 12.79 -9.61 8.69
CA ALA A 457 13.95 -10.47 8.44
C ALA A 457 14.99 -9.81 7.53
N PRO A 458 16.28 -10.10 7.72
CA PRO A 458 17.28 -9.78 6.71
C PRO A 458 16.90 -10.47 5.41
N LEU A 459 16.85 -9.71 4.34
CA LEU A 459 16.48 -10.20 3.02
C LEU A 459 17.71 -10.77 2.32
N SER A 460 17.55 -11.92 1.67
CA SER A 460 18.59 -12.61 0.91
C SER A 460 18.34 -12.51 -0.60
N GLU A 461 19.35 -12.88 -1.38
CA GLU A 461 19.23 -12.92 -2.85
C GLU A 461 18.18 -13.95 -3.31
N SER A 462 17.99 -15.03 -2.56
CA SER A 462 16.96 -16.06 -2.83
C SER A 462 15.53 -15.56 -2.67
N ASP A 463 15.31 -14.48 -1.89
CA ASP A 463 13.98 -13.95 -1.59
C ASP A 463 13.32 -13.19 -2.75
N TRP A 464 13.91 -13.25 -3.95
CA TRP A 464 13.32 -12.71 -5.17
C TRP A 464 12.55 -13.75 -6.00
N ARG A 465 12.43 -14.99 -5.50
CA ARG A 465 11.77 -16.11 -6.20
C ARG A 465 10.69 -16.76 -5.36
#